data_84d7d6e6ae18a100fa0533e1cc7e881c
#
_entry.id   84d7d6e6ae18a100fa0533e1cc7e881c
#
_cell.length_a   1.000
_cell.length_b   1.000
_cell.length_c   1.000
_cell.angle_alpha   90.00
_cell.angle_beta   90.00
_cell.angle_gamma   90.00
#
_symmetry.space_group_name_H-M   'P 1'
#
loop_
_entity.id
_entity.type
_entity.pdbx_description
1 polymer ?
#
loop_
_entity_poly.entity_id
_entity_poly.type
_entity_poly.pdbx_seq_one_letter_code
_entity_poly.pdbx_strand_id
1 'polypeptide(L)'
;MKRCNHESAADGYAARVDAVLAQRTRLRGPQPLGDKRAGCPADHPLMNADPLRPLGPNLAVIASYIEADDVIIDVGGGAGRMSLPLALRCREVINVEPSPTMAMGFRRNAAGAGITNTRIIEGEWPNVDAPAGSVALVNHVTYMTREIVPFIKHLEQAGRRRVLITVNSVPGPSFQRVLYQLVHGEAEEVVPGHVELINAIWELGILPDIRVLPQPTVPLAPAPGREAAIAGAIARFPGEQWGWWSLGPDLEPRLRSILETRFDELFTAGPEGFIPRYITPGHEILITWQPTSNV
;
A
#
# COMPACT_ATOMS: atom_id res chain seq x y z
N MET A 1 -24.02 -35.30 11.44
CA MET A 1 -22.89 -34.35 11.56
C MET A 1 -23.17 -33.12 10.68
N LYS A 2 -23.57 -31.99 11.27
CA LYS A 2 -23.71 -30.73 10.52
C LYS A 2 -22.31 -30.31 10.13
N ARG A 3 -22.00 -30.24 8.82
CA ARG A 3 -20.79 -29.54 8.31
C ARG A 3 -20.95 -28.09 8.76
N CYS A 4 -20.10 -27.65 9.68
CA CYS A 4 -19.89 -26.22 9.87
C CYS A 4 -19.44 -25.69 8.50
N ASN A 5 -20.23 -24.85 7.85
CA ASN A 5 -19.77 -24.04 6.74
C ASN A 5 -18.74 -23.10 7.35
N HIS A 6 -17.48 -23.48 7.32
CA HIS A 6 -16.39 -22.55 7.56
C HIS A 6 -16.26 -21.73 6.28
N GLU A 7 -16.61 -20.46 6.36
CA GLU A 7 -16.26 -19.49 5.33
C GLU A 7 -14.74 -19.53 5.16
N SER A 8 -14.26 -19.67 3.92
CA SER A 8 -12.82 -19.71 3.67
C SER A 8 -12.19 -18.34 3.97
N ALA A 9 -10.91 -18.31 4.35
CA ALA A 9 -10.22 -17.03 4.54
C ALA A 9 -10.20 -16.19 3.26
N ALA A 10 -10.16 -16.84 2.10
CA ALA A 10 -10.26 -16.18 0.80
C ALA A 10 -11.64 -15.53 0.57
N ASP A 11 -12.75 -16.20 0.96
CA ASP A 11 -14.08 -15.63 0.85
C ASP A 11 -14.25 -14.46 1.83
N GLY A 12 -13.76 -14.59 3.06
CA GLY A 12 -13.74 -13.48 4.03
C GLY A 12 -12.90 -12.30 3.57
N TYR A 13 -11.79 -12.56 2.88
CA TYR A 13 -10.95 -11.53 2.26
C TYR A 13 -11.72 -10.77 1.16
N ALA A 14 -12.33 -11.50 0.23
CA ALA A 14 -13.13 -10.95 -0.86
C ALA A 14 -14.34 -10.15 -0.34
N ALA A 15 -15.03 -10.66 0.69
CA ALA A 15 -16.18 -9.98 1.30
C ALA A 15 -15.80 -8.63 1.91
N ARG A 16 -14.61 -8.50 2.51
CA ARG A 16 -14.11 -7.19 3.01
C ARG A 16 -13.85 -6.22 1.87
N VAL A 17 -13.24 -6.67 0.77
CA VAL A 17 -13.05 -5.84 -0.43
C VAL A 17 -14.39 -5.35 -0.96
N ASP A 18 -15.37 -6.25 -1.07
CA ASP A 18 -16.72 -5.94 -1.57
C ASP A 18 -17.44 -4.93 -0.64
N ALA A 19 -17.34 -5.07 0.68
CA ALA A 19 -17.90 -4.14 1.65
C ALA A 19 -17.31 -2.73 1.52
N VAL A 20 -16.00 -2.61 1.39
CA VAL A 20 -15.31 -1.34 1.17
C VAL A 20 -15.75 -0.69 -0.14
N LEU A 21 -15.83 -1.46 -1.22
CA LEU A 21 -16.30 -0.95 -2.52
C LEU A 21 -17.75 -0.48 -2.46
N ALA A 22 -18.64 -1.24 -1.78
CA ALA A 22 -20.02 -0.88 -1.58
C ALA A 22 -20.16 0.43 -0.77
N GLN A 23 -19.42 0.57 0.34
CA GLN A 23 -19.44 1.80 1.14
C GLN A 23 -18.96 3.00 0.32
N ARG A 24 -17.88 2.85 -0.44
CA ARG A 24 -17.35 3.93 -1.29
C ARG A 24 -18.34 4.34 -2.38
N THR A 25 -18.93 3.36 -3.06
CA THR A 25 -19.92 3.63 -4.11
C THR A 25 -21.14 4.37 -3.55
N ARG A 26 -21.59 3.99 -2.36
CA ARG A 26 -22.72 4.65 -1.69
C ARG A 26 -22.39 6.08 -1.29
N LEU A 27 -21.19 6.35 -0.79
CA LEU A 27 -20.79 7.68 -0.31
C LEU A 27 -20.38 8.65 -1.43
N ARG A 28 -19.88 8.14 -2.55
CA ARG A 28 -19.26 8.96 -3.62
C ARG A 28 -19.86 8.75 -5.01
N GLY A 29 -20.77 7.79 -5.14
CA GLY A 29 -21.21 7.31 -6.45
C GLY A 29 -20.21 6.37 -7.13
N PRO A 30 -20.57 5.82 -8.29
CA PRO A 30 -19.70 4.94 -9.06
C PRO A 30 -18.45 5.67 -9.49
N GLN A 31 -17.29 5.05 -9.28
CA GLN A 31 -16.00 5.60 -9.70
C GLN A 31 -15.77 5.28 -11.18
N PRO A 32 -15.20 6.23 -11.97
CA PRO A 32 -14.90 5.95 -13.37
C PRO A 32 -13.87 4.83 -13.50
N LEU A 33 -14.06 3.98 -14.51
CA LEU A 33 -13.04 3.04 -14.97
C LEU A 33 -11.92 3.85 -15.65
N GLY A 34 -10.68 3.64 -15.27
CA GLY A 34 -9.53 4.31 -15.86
C GLY A 34 -8.29 4.31 -14.98
N ASP A 35 -7.28 5.04 -15.39
CA ASP A 35 -6.06 5.21 -14.61
C ASP A 35 -6.34 6.00 -13.32
N LYS A 36 -6.36 5.28 -12.20
CA LYS A 36 -6.64 5.83 -10.86
C LYS A 36 -5.55 6.80 -10.37
N ARG A 37 -4.46 6.89 -11.08
CA ARG A 37 -3.33 7.80 -10.81
C ARG A 37 -3.20 8.88 -11.89
N ALA A 38 -4.11 8.91 -12.87
CA ALA A 38 -4.17 9.98 -13.86
C ALA A 38 -4.28 11.33 -13.14
N GLY A 39 -3.38 12.26 -13.51
CA GLY A 39 -3.31 13.59 -12.87
C GLY A 39 -2.52 13.64 -11.55
N CYS A 40 -1.92 12.53 -11.08
CA CYS A 40 -0.99 12.60 -9.96
C CYS A 40 0.17 13.56 -10.29
N PRO A 41 0.40 14.61 -9.48
CA PRO A 41 1.45 15.58 -9.75
C PRO A 41 2.84 14.93 -9.86
N ALA A 42 3.67 15.41 -10.76
CA ALA A 42 5.01 14.85 -10.99
C ALA A 42 5.93 14.95 -9.77
N ASP A 43 5.71 15.92 -8.90
CA ASP A 43 6.43 16.14 -7.64
C ASP A 43 5.84 15.37 -6.45
N HIS A 44 4.70 14.69 -6.65
CA HIS A 44 4.10 13.89 -5.60
C HIS A 44 5.09 12.80 -5.11
N PRO A 45 5.21 12.53 -3.78
CA PRO A 45 6.16 11.56 -3.24
C PRO A 45 6.07 10.15 -3.83
N LEU A 46 4.90 9.74 -4.32
CA LEU A 46 4.72 8.46 -5.03
C LEU A 46 5.34 8.49 -6.43
N MET A 47 5.38 9.66 -7.07
CA MET A 47 5.88 9.84 -8.44
C MET A 47 7.35 10.23 -8.49
N ASN A 48 7.87 10.83 -7.44
CA ASN A 48 9.19 11.45 -7.42
C ASN A 48 10.01 11.04 -6.20
N ALA A 49 10.24 9.74 -6.06
CA ALA A 49 11.15 9.23 -5.05
C ALA A 49 12.55 9.11 -5.64
N ASP A 50 13.56 9.73 -5.02
CA ASP A 50 14.96 9.57 -5.43
C ASP A 50 15.40 8.10 -5.35
N PRO A 51 15.74 7.45 -6.48
CA PRO A 51 16.20 6.06 -6.46
C PRO A 51 17.57 5.88 -5.81
N LEU A 52 18.38 6.93 -5.76
CA LEU A 52 19.74 6.91 -5.21
C LEU A 52 19.79 7.23 -3.72
N ARG A 53 18.64 7.52 -3.10
CA ARG A 53 18.56 7.81 -1.66
C ARG A 53 19.12 6.65 -0.82
N PRO A 54 19.68 6.91 0.38
CA PRO A 54 19.99 5.87 1.34
C PRO A 54 18.76 5.00 1.63
N LEU A 55 18.97 3.70 1.77
CA LEU A 55 17.89 2.80 2.17
C LEU A 55 17.46 3.14 3.58
N GLY A 56 16.18 3.51 3.75
CA GLY A 56 15.60 3.60 5.08
C GLY A 56 15.52 2.21 5.75
N PRO A 57 15.37 2.14 7.08
CA PRO A 57 15.43 0.88 7.83
C PRO A 57 14.51 -0.22 7.29
N ASN A 58 13.28 0.12 6.87
CA ASN A 58 12.34 -0.86 6.32
C ASN A 58 12.83 -1.43 4.99
N LEU A 59 13.26 -0.57 4.07
CA LEU A 59 13.78 -1.00 2.77
C LEU A 59 15.11 -1.76 2.92
N ALA A 60 15.94 -1.43 3.90
CA ALA A 60 17.16 -2.16 4.20
C ALA A 60 16.89 -3.62 4.62
N VAL A 61 15.80 -3.85 5.39
CA VAL A 61 15.37 -5.21 5.71
C VAL A 61 14.94 -5.97 4.44
N ILE A 62 14.16 -5.34 3.56
CA ILE A 62 13.75 -5.96 2.29
C ILE A 62 14.99 -6.26 1.42
N ALA A 63 15.91 -5.31 1.32
CA ALA A 63 17.16 -5.45 0.57
C ALA A 63 18.05 -6.60 1.07
N SER A 64 17.95 -6.98 2.35
CA SER A 64 18.70 -8.13 2.89
C SER A 64 18.27 -9.49 2.34
N TYR A 65 17.12 -9.56 1.66
CA TYR A 65 16.64 -10.75 0.98
C TYR A 65 17.01 -10.79 -0.51
N ILE A 66 17.65 -9.74 -1.03
CA ILE A 66 18.00 -9.59 -2.45
C ILE A 66 19.46 -9.95 -2.66
N GLU A 67 19.71 -10.76 -3.67
CA GLU A 67 21.04 -11.19 -4.11
C GLU A 67 21.43 -10.52 -5.43
N ALA A 68 22.72 -10.44 -5.72
CA ALA A 68 23.23 -9.70 -6.88
C ALA A 68 22.78 -10.24 -8.24
N ASP A 69 22.50 -11.53 -8.32
CA ASP A 69 22.02 -12.22 -9.53
C ASP A 69 20.49 -12.34 -9.63
N ASP A 70 19.76 -11.77 -8.67
CA ASP A 70 18.30 -11.79 -8.67
C ASP A 70 17.70 -11.00 -9.85
N VAL A 71 16.60 -11.55 -10.36
CA VAL A 71 15.61 -10.83 -11.16
C VAL A 71 14.37 -10.61 -10.28
N ILE A 72 14.06 -9.36 -9.99
CA ILE A 72 12.92 -8.98 -9.17
C ILE A 72 11.71 -8.71 -10.08
N ILE A 73 10.59 -9.38 -9.82
CA ILE A 73 9.29 -9.05 -10.39
C ILE A 73 8.57 -8.18 -9.36
N ASP A 74 8.49 -6.88 -9.62
CA ASP A 74 7.84 -5.90 -8.73
C ASP A 74 6.38 -5.70 -9.17
N VAL A 75 5.45 -6.34 -8.47
CA VAL A 75 4.03 -6.34 -8.80
C VAL A 75 3.35 -5.11 -8.19
N GLY A 76 2.84 -4.23 -9.05
CA GLY A 76 2.28 -2.95 -8.66
C GLY A 76 3.36 -1.99 -8.18
N GLY A 77 4.55 -2.02 -8.79
CA GLY A 77 5.71 -1.25 -8.34
C GLY A 77 5.59 0.27 -8.49
N GLY A 78 4.51 0.75 -9.11
CA GLY A 78 4.24 2.17 -9.26
C GLY A 78 5.37 2.89 -10.00
N ALA A 79 5.75 4.06 -9.52
CA ALA A 79 6.87 4.84 -10.06
C ALA A 79 8.26 4.37 -9.55
N GLY A 80 8.36 3.15 -8.98
CA GLY A 80 9.62 2.52 -8.60
C GLY A 80 10.18 2.93 -7.25
N ARG A 81 9.38 3.49 -6.36
CA ARG A 81 9.83 3.97 -5.06
C ARG A 81 10.56 2.89 -4.24
N MET A 82 10.14 1.63 -4.34
CA MET A 82 10.78 0.51 -3.65
C MET A 82 11.80 -0.20 -4.52
N SER A 83 11.46 -0.50 -5.76
CA SER A 83 12.27 -1.37 -6.61
C SER A 83 13.44 -0.68 -7.29
N LEU A 84 13.39 0.62 -7.60
CA LEU A 84 14.53 1.31 -8.22
C LEU A 84 15.77 1.35 -7.31
N PRO A 85 15.67 1.64 -5.99
CA PRO A 85 16.83 1.47 -5.09
C PRO A 85 17.35 0.03 -5.01
N LEU A 86 16.47 -0.98 -5.18
CA LEU A 86 16.86 -2.39 -5.21
C LEU A 86 17.52 -2.78 -6.54
N ALA A 87 17.20 -2.11 -7.65
CA ALA A 87 17.85 -2.33 -8.94
C ALA A 87 19.36 -2.10 -8.88
N LEU A 88 19.85 -1.27 -7.96
CA LEU A 88 21.28 -1.05 -7.72
C LEU A 88 21.97 -2.25 -7.05
N ARG A 89 21.22 -3.29 -6.67
CA ARG A 89 21.68 -4.42 -5.85
C ARG A 89 21.38 -5.79 -6.48
N CYS A 90 20.68 -5.81 -7.60
CA CYS A 90 20.28 -7.04 -8.29
C CYS A 90 20.58 -6.97 -9.78
N ARG A 91 20.40 -8.09 -10.46
CA ARG A 91 20.64 -8.19 -11.90
C ARG A 91 19.62 -7.40 -12.71
N GLU A 92 18.33 -7.47 -12.36
CA GLU A 92 17.26 -6.81 -13.11
C GLU A 92 16.04 -6.58 -12.22
N VAL A 93 15.30 -5.50 -12.48
CA VAL A 93 13.96 -5.26 -11.96
C VAL A 93 12.97 -5.21 -13.13
N ILE A 94 11.91 -6.00 -13.04
CA ILE A 94 10.77 -5.99 -13.96
C ILE A 94 9.55 -5.50 -13.18
N ASN A 95 9.16 -4.25 -13.43
CA ASN A 95 7.98 -3.65 -12.80
C ASN A 95 6.74 -4.02 -13.62
N VAL A 96 5.73 -4.59 -12.96
CA VAL A 96 4.39 -4.85 -13.53
C VAL A 96 3.43 -3.83 -12.96
N GLU A 97 2.97 -2.88 -13.78
CA GLU A 97 2.19 -1.74 -13.31
C GLU A 97 1.00 -1.44 -14.24
N PRO A 98 -0.26 -1.44 -13.72
CA PRO A 98 -1.43 -1.17 -14.55
C PRO A 98 -1.65 0.33 -14.86
N SER A 99 -1.08 1.25 -14.08
CA SER A 99 -1.26 2.69 -14.27
C SER A 99 -0.25 3.26 -15.27
N PRO A 100 -0.67 3.74 -16.45
CA PRO A 100 0.22 4.41 -17.40
C PRO A 100 0.95 5.61 -16.78
N THR A 101 0.27 6.36 -15.90
CA THR A 101 0.86 7.51 -15.19
C THR A 101 2.02 7.06 -14.29
N MET A 102 1.85 5.98 -13.53
CA MET A 102 2.91 5.42 -12.69
C MET A 102 4.03 4.81 -13.53
N ALA A 103 3.69 4.11 -14.62
CA ALA A 103 4.66 3.56 -15.56
C ALA A 103 5.57 4.65 -16.16
N MET A 104 4.99 5.79 -16.53
CA MET A 104 5.73 6.98 -16.97
C MET A 104 6.69 7.49 -15.89
N GLY A 105 6.20 7.58 -14.63
CA GLY A 105 7.01 7.95 -13.47
C GLY A 105 8.19 7.02 -13.27
N PHE A 106 7.97 5.71 -13.38
CA PHE A 106 9.03 4.70 -13.27
C PHE A 106 10.14 4.92 -14.30
N ARG A 107 9.78 5.05 -15.58
CA ARG A 107 10.74 5.28 -16.66
C ARG A 107 11.54 6.57 -16.44
N ARG A 108 10.86 7.65 -16.06
CA ARG A 108 11.51 8.94 -15.75
C ARG A 108 12.49 8.82 -14.59
N ASN A 109 12.09 8.18 -13.49
CA ASN A 109 12.92 8.05 -12.30
C ASN A 109 14.14 7.13 -12.55
N ALA A 110 13.95 6.02 -13.29
CA ALA A 110 15.06 5.15 -13.69
C ALA A 110 16.06 5.89 -14.59
N ALA A 111 15.57 6.57 -15.62
CA ALA A 111 16.43 7.33 -16.55
C ALA A 111 17.16 8.48 -15.85
N GLY A 112 16.47 9.23 -14.97
CA GLY A 112 17.06 10.33 -14.21
C GLY A 112 18.17 9.87 -13.25
N ALA A 113 18.09 8.64 -12.75
CA ALA A 113 19.10 8.03 -11.88
C ALA A 113 20.17 7.22 -12.64
N GLY A 114 20.09 7.12 -13.97
CA GLY A 114 21.00 6.30 -14.78
C GLY A 114 20.86 4.79 -14.55
N ILE A 115 19.71 4.32 -14.04
CA ILE A 115 19.43 2.91 -13.81
C ILE A 115 18.96 2.28 -15.11
N THR A 116 19.74 1.33 -15.65
CA THR A 116 19.52 0.73 -16.99
C THR A 116 19.06 -0.74 -16.94
N ASN A 117 19.18 -1.39 -15.78
CA ASN A 117 18.79 -2.79 -15.58
C ASN A 117 17.33 -2.92 -15.11
N THR A 118 16.44 -2.13 -15.70
CA THR A 118 15.01 -2.16 -15.39
C THR A 118 14.19 -2.18 -16.65
N ARG A 119 13.03 -2.82 -16.57
CA ARG A 119 11.97 -2.72 -17.57
C ARG A 119 10.61 -2.68 -16.91
N ILE A 120 9.60 -2.23 -17.64
CA ILE A 120 8.23 -2.17 -17.17
C ILE A 120 7.31 -2.91 -18.13
N ILE A 121 6.36 -3.63 -17.57
CA ILE A 121 5.26 -4.31 -18.27
C ILE A 121 3.98 -3.63 -17.80
N GLU A 122 3.29 -2.96 -18.72
CA GLU A 122 2.03 -2.30 -18.43
C GLU A 122 0.90 -3.33 -18.47
N GLY A 123 0.25 -3.54 -17.33
CA GLY A 123 -0.84 -4.49 -17.20
C GLY A 123 -1.16 -4.84 -15.75
N GLU A 124 -2.31 -5.45 -15.57
CA GLU A 124 -2.84 -5.81 -14.25
C GLU A 124 -2.46 -7.25 -13.88
N TRP A 125 -1.78 -7.41 -12.77
CA TRP A 125 -1.47 -8.72 -12.20
C TRP A 125 -2.75 -9.41 -11.66
N PRO A 126 -2.95 -10.74 -11.90
CA PRO A 126 -2.05 -11.67 -12.58
C PRO A 126 -2.32 -11.83 -14.09
N ASN A 127 -3.12 -10.95 -14.70
CA ASN A 127 -3.64 -11.11 -16.08
C ASN A 127 -2.67 -10.63 -17.16
N VAL A 128 -1.41 -10.39 -16.81
CA VAL A 128 -0.37 -9.93 -17.72
C VAL A 128 0.67 -11.02 -17.92
N ASP A 129 1.20 -11.13 -19.15
CA ASP A 129 2.30 -12.05 -19.46
C ASP A 129 3.62 -11.47 -18.93
N ALA A 130 3.94 -11.80 -17.69
CA ALA A 130 5.17 -11.43 -17.03
C ALA A 130 6.11 -12.66 -16.92
N PRO A 131 7.41 -12.51 -17.21
CA PRO A 131 8.35 -13.60 -17.05
C PRO A 131 8.53 -13.96 -15.58
N ALA A 132 8.95 -15.18 -15.30
CA ALA A 132 9.39 -15.54 -13.96
C ALA A 132 10.77 -14.95 -13.66
N GLY A 133 10.93 -14.46 -12.43
CA GLY A 133 12.18 -14.04 -11.84
C GLY A 133 12.63 -14.96 -10.71
N SER A 134 13.58 -14.51 -9.93
CA SER A 134 13.98 -15.19 -8.69
C SER A 134 13.20 -14.66 -7.47
N VAL A 135 12.81 -13.38 -7.48
CA VAL A 135 12.07 -12.74 -6.38
C VAL A 135 10.80 -12.10 -6.91
N ALA A 136 9.66 -12.39 -6.30
CA ALA A 136 8.43 -11.60 -6.45
C ALA A 136 8.31 -10.62 -5.29
N LEU A 137 8.21 -9.33 -5.61
CA LEU A 137 8.05 -8.24 -4.64
C LEU A 137 6.68 -7.61 -4.79
N VAL A 138 5.98 -7.41 -3.69
CA VAL A 138 4.67 -6.75 -3.63
C VAL A 138 4.68 -5.75 -2.49
N ASN A 139 4.45 -4.48 -2.78
CA ASN A 139 4.46 -3.45 -1.75
C ASN A 139 3.15 -2.67 -1.73
N HIS A 140 2.34 -2.87 -0.69
CA HIS A 140 1.06 -2.18 -0.48
C HIS A 140 0.02 -2.33 -1.62
N VAL A 141 -0.01 -3.47 -2.30
CA VAL A 141 -0.91 -3.72 -3.44
C VAL A 141 -2.16 -4.50 -3.03
N THR A 142 -2.04 -5.47 -2.13
CA THR A 142 -3.07 -6.50 -1.90
C THR A 142 -4.40 -6.00 -1.35
N TYR A 143 -4.48 -4.82 -0.74
CA TYR A 143 -5.66 -4.31 -0.02
C TYR A 143 -6.99 -4.32 -0.80
N MET A 144 -6.93 -4.22 -2.12
CA MET A 144 -8.11 -4.20 -3.00
C MET A 144 -8.11 -5.35 -4.01
N THR A 145 -7.28 -6.37 -3.77
CA THR A 145 -7.19 -7.56 -4.62
C THR A 145 -8.26 -8.56 -4.19
N ARG A 146 -9.44 -8.51 -4.82
CA ARG A 146 -10.56 -9.39 -4.48
C ARG A 146 -10.20 -10.86 -4.67
N GLU A 147 -9.54 -11.19 -5.78
CA GLU A 147 -9.12 -12.55 -6.13
C GLU A 147 -7.72 -12.86 -5.55
N ILE A 148 -7.63 -12.88 -4.21
CA ILE A 148 -6.34 -13.01 -3.52
C ILE A 148 -5.63 -14.36 -3.75
N VAL A 149 -6.38 -15.46 -3.92
CA VAL A 149 -5.80 -16.79 -4.15
C VAL A 149 -5.09 -16.91 -5.49
N PRO A 150 -5.71 -16.57 -6.65
CA PRO A 150 -4.99 -16.49 -7.92
C PRO A 150 -3.79 -15.55 -7.84
N PHE A 151 -3.93 -14.40 -7.20
CA PHE A 151 -2.84 -13.43 -7.03
C PHE A 151 -1.62 -14.07 -6.35
N ILE A 152 -1.81 -14.76 -5.21
CA ILE A 152 -0.72 -15.42 -4.47
C ILE A 152 -0.10 -16.56 -5.29
N LYS A 153 -0.92 -17.41 -5.91
CA LYS A 153 -0.42 -18.53 -6.73
C LYS A 153 0.47 -18.07 -7.87
N HIS A 154 0.14 -16.97 -8.52
CA HIS A 154 0.98 -16.41 -9.58
C HIS A 154 2.27 -15.77 -9.02
N LEU A 155 2.25 -15.24 -7.78
CA LEU A 155 3.48 -14.77 -7.13
C LEU A 155 4.46 -15.93 -6.89
N GLU A 156 3.99 -17.12 -6.50
CA GLU A 156 4.85 -18.29 -6.34
C GLU A 156 5.48 -18.75 -7.66
N GLN A 157 4.74 -18.61 -8.75
CA GLN A 157 5.27 -18.94 -10.10
C GLN A 157 6.28 -17.88 -10.58
N ALA A 158 6.04 -16.61 -10.24
CA ALA A 158 6.90 -15.50 -10.66
C ALA A 158 8.18 -15.38 -9.84
N GLY A 159 8.13 -15.66 -8.54
CA GLY A 159 9.29 -15.52 -7.64
C GLY A 159 9.87 -16.85 -7.21
N ARG A 160 10.62 -17.52 -8.09
CA ARG A 160 11.10 -18.91 -7.89
C ARG A 160 11.92 -19.14 -6.61
N ARG A 161 12.61 -18.14 -6.10
CA ARG A 161 13.45 -18.22 -4.90
C ARG A 161 12.75 -17.63 -3.68
N ARG A 162 12.05 -16.52 -3.84
CA ARG A 162 11.47 -15.77 -2.73
C ARG A 162 10.25 -14.97 -3.14
N VAL A 163 9.23 -14.95 -2.28
CA VAL A 163 8.15 -13.97 -2.31
C VAL A 163 8.29 -13.04 -1.14
N LEU A 164 8.14 -11.74 -1.38
CA LEU A 164 8.20 -10.65 -0.40
C LEU A 164 6.95 -9.80 -0.55
N ILE A 165 6.09 -9.80 0.46
CA ILE A 165 4.90 -8.95 0.48
C ILE A 165 5.01 -8.01 1.68
N THR A 166 4.85 -6.71 1.46
CA THR A 166 4.72 -5.75 2.56
C THR A 166 3.32 -5.16 2.59
N VAL A 167 2.75 -5.12 3.78
CA VAL A 167 1.47 -4.50 4.07
C VAL A 167 1.54 -3.76 5.41
N ASN A 168 0.67 -2.79 5.62
CA ASN A 168 0.59 -2.11 6.90
C ASN A 168 -0.22 -2.94 7.90
N SER A 169 0.19 -2.93 9.17
CA SER A 169 -0.58 -3.52 10.28
C SER A 169 -1.93 -2.81 10.48
N VAL A 170 -1.96 -1.52 10.17
CA VAL A 170 -3.19 -0.74 10.01
C VAL A 170 -3.19 -0.25 8.57
N PRO A 171 -4.11 -0.70 7.70
CA PRO A 171 -4.18 -0.26 6.31
C PRO A 171 -4.25 1.27 6.20
N GLY A 172 -3.59 1.83 5.17
CA GLY A 172 -3.34 3.26 5.06
C GLY A 172 -4.53 4.20 5.34
N PRO A 173 -5.71 3.97 4.77
CA PRO A 173 -6.87 4.81 5.05
C PRO A 173 -7.34 4.75 6.50
N SER A 174 -7.29 3.58 7.10
CA SER A 174 -7.76 3.34 8.46
C SER A 174 -6.89 3.96 9.56
N PHE A 175 -5.77 4.59 9.23
CA PHE A 175 -5.02 5.42 10.18
C PHE A 175 -5.86 6.55 10.74
N GLN A 176 -6.84 7.04 9.98
CA GLN A 176 -7.67 8.20 10.32
C GLN A 176 -9.15 7.85 10.48
N ARG A 177 -9.47 6.59 10.80
CA ARG A 177 -10.85 6.12 10.91
C ARG A 177 -11.73 6.95 11.86
N VAL A 178 -11.13 7.56 12.88
CA VAL A 178 -11.86 8.48 13.78
C VAL A 178 -12.35 9.71 13.02
N LEU A 179 -11.49 10.34 12.21
CA LEU A 179 -11.88 11.47 11.36
C LEU A 179 -12.88 11.04 10.30
N TYR A 180 -12.68 9.86 9.71
CA TYR A 180 -13.63 9.29 8.74
C TYR A 180 -15.04 9.20 9.35
N GLN A 181 -15.15 8.59 10.54
CA GLN A 181 -16.44 8.47 11.24
C GLN A 181 -17.06 9.84 11.56
N LEU A 182 -16.28 10.83 11.96
CA LEU A 182 -16.76 12.17 12.24
C LEU A 182 -17.24 12.91 10.99
N VAL A 183 -16.56 12.69 9.86
CA VAL A 183 -16.89 13.32 8.59
C VAL A 183 -18.10 12.64 7.93
N HIS A 184 -18.17 11.33 7.92
CA HIS A 184 -19.22 10.58 7.23
C HIS A 184 -20.41 10.19 8.12
N GLY A 185 -20.25 10.22 9.45
CA GLY A 185 -21.28 9.83 10.41
C GLY A 185 -21.41 8.32 10.60
N GLU A 186 -20.52 7.54 10.00
CA GLU A 186 -20.48 6.08 10.08
C GLU A 186 -19.04 5.55 10.16
N ALA A 187 -18.88 4.34 10.68
CA ALA A 187 -17.56 3.68 10.72
C ALA A 187 -17.08 3.35 9.30
N GLU A 188 -15.77 3.45 9.09
CA GLU A 188 -15.12 3.02 7.86
C GLU A 188 -15.12 1.50 7.75
N GLU A 189 -15.53 0.98 6.59
CA GLU A 189 -15.26 -0.41 6.21
C GLU A 189 -13.77 -0.57 5.94
N VAL A 190 -13.14 -1.50 6.68
CA VAL A 190 -11.68 -1.65 6.67
C VAL A 190 -11.27 -2.64 5.60
N VAL A 191 -10.37 -2.23 4.71
CA VAL A 191 -9.77 -3.14 3.72
C VAL A 191 -9.07 -4.32 4.42
N PRO A 192 -8.96 -5.50 3.76
CA PRO A 192 -8.19 -6.61 4.29
C PRO A 192 -6.77 -6.16 4.63
N GLY A 193 -6.30 -6.51 5.81
CA GLY A 193 -4.96 -6.22 6.28
C GLY A 193 -4.05 -7.45 6.26
N HIS A 194 -2.99 -7.39 7.07
CA HIS A 194 -2.03 -8.48 7.19
C HIS A 194 -2.66 -9.76 7.76
N VAL A 195 -3.62 -9.65 8.67
CA VAL A 195 -4.26 -10.83 9.31
C VAL A 195 -5.05 -11.63 8.29
N GLU A 196 -5.91 -10.97 7.51
CA GLU A 196 -6.70 -11.61 6.46
C GLU A 196 -5.81 -12.20 5.36
N LEU A 197 -4.73 -11.50 5.00
CA LEU A 197 -3.77 -11.97 4.01
C LEU A 197 -3.02 -13.22 4.50
N ILE A 198 -2.56 -13.23 5.74
CA ILE A 198 -1.86 -14.37 6.34
C ILE A 198 -2.80 -15.59 6.41
N ASN A 199 -4.05 -15.39 6.80
CA ASN A 199 -5.03 -16.48 6.84
C ASN A 199 -5.26 -17.10 5.46
N ALA A 200 -5.37 -16.27 4.41
CA ALA A 200 -5.50 -16.75 3.03
C ALA A 200 -4.24 -17.51 2.55
N ILE A 201 -3.04 -17.05 2.93
CA ILE A 201 -1.77 -17.72 2.64
C ILE A 201 -1.70 -19.08 3.37
N TRP A 202 -2.12 -19.16 4.63
CA TRP A 202 -2.14 -20.41 5.40
C TRP A 202 -3.14 -21.44 4.84
N GLU A 203 -4.30 -21.01 4.37
CA GLU A 203 -5.25 -21.92 3.69
C GLU A 203 -4.69 -22.53 2.41
N LEU A 204 -3.74 -21.87 1.77
CA LEU A 204 -3.00 -22.42 0.63
C LEU A 204 -1.89 -23.42 1.03
N GLY A 205 -1.71 -23.66 2.33
CA GLY A 205 -0.65 -24.52 2.87
C GLY A 205 0.73 -23.86 2.91
N ILE A 206 0.79 -22.55 2.65
CA ILE A 206 2.05 -21.78 2.69
C ILE A 206 2.28 -21.30 4.13
N LEU A 207 3.47 -21.53 4.66
CA LEU A 207 3.89 -21.10 5.99
C LEU A 207 4.93 -19.99 5.88
N PRO A 208 4.51 -18.72 5.82
CA PRO A 208 5.44 -17.62 5.65
C PRO A 208 6.13 -17.23 6.96
N ASP A 209 7.33 -16.67 6.86
CA ASP A 209 7.93 -15.86 7.90
C ASP A 209 7.23 -14.49 7.95
N ILE A 210 6.93 -14.01 9.16
CA ILE A 210 6.27 -12.73 9.36
C ILE A 210 7.18 -11.85 10.21
N ARG A 211 7.46 -10.64 9.74
CA ARG A 211 8.35 -9.72 10.42
C ARG A 211 7.75 -8.32 10.48
N VAL A 212 7.71 -7.73 11.67
CA VAL A 212 7.42 -6.30 11.85
C VAL A 212 8.64 -5.50 11.42
N LEU A 213 8.46 -4.56 10.50
CA LEU A 213 9.55 -3.70 10.05
C LEU A 213 9.82 -2.57 11.06
N PRO A 214 11.11 -2.12 11.16
CA PRO A 214 11.55 -1.29 12.29
C PRO A 214 10.93 0.11 12.36
N GLN A 215 10.59 0.73 11.22
CA GLN A 215 9.99 2.06 11.23
C GLN A 215 8.47 2.00 11.27
N PRO A 216 7.81 2.85 12.09
CA PRO A 216 6.36 2.99 12.05
C PRO A 216 5.91 3.57 10.71
N THR A 217 4.70 3.21 10.30
CA THR A 217 4.15 3.62 8.99
C THR A 217 3.85 5.11 8.92
N VAL A 218 3.45 5.72 10.03
CA VAL A 218 3.13 7.14 10.14
C VAL A 218 4.00 7.75 11.23
N PRO A 219 5.03 8.51 10.87
CA PRO A 219 5.75 9.30 11.86
C PRO A 219 4.83 10.41 12.39
N LEU A 220 4.58 10.41 13.70
CA LEU A 220 3.80 11.44 14.38
C LEU A 220 4.72 12.59 14.79
N ALA A 221 5.08 13.44 13.84
CA ALA A 221 5.80 14.67 14.15
C ALA A 221 4.81 15.69 14.75
N PRO A 222 5.16 16.36 15.87
CA PRO A 222 4.35 17.45 16.44
C PRO A 222 4.18 18.60 15.45
N ALA A 223 3.00 19.15 15.38
CA ALA A 223 2.73 20.37 14.60
C ALA A 223 3.00 21.63 15.46
N PRO A 224 3.72 22.64 14.96
CA PRO A 224 4.19 23.77 15.77
C PRO A 224 3.06 24.68 16.29
N GLY A 225 1.84 24.52 15.82
CA GLY A 225 0.69 25.32 16.23
C GLY A 225 -0.63 24.71 15.80
N ARG A 226 -1.73 25.27 16.32
CA ARG A 226 -3.10 24.80 16.06
C ARG A 226 -3.43 24.77 14.57
N GLU A 227 -3.17 25.85 13.85
CA GLU A 227 -3.46 25.90 12.40
C GLU A 227 -2.60 24.91 11.60
N ALA A 228 -1.33 24.76 11.95
CA ALA A 228 -0.45 23.77 11.34
C ALA A 228 -0.92 22.33 11.60
N ALA A 229 -1.46 22.06 12.79
CA ALA A 229 -2.03 20.75 13.13
C ALA A 229 -3.28 20.45 12.30
N ILE A 230 -4.18 21.43 12.14
CA ILE A 230 -5.39 21.32 11.32
C ILE A 230 -5.03 21.15 9.83
N ALA A 231 -4.16 22.01 9.31
CA ALA A 231 -3.69 21.91 7.92
C ALA A 231 -3.02 20.55 7.64
N GLY A 232 -2.19 20.07 8.56
CA GLY A 232 -1.55 18.76 8.46
C GLY A 232 -2.54 17.59 8.53
N ALA A 233 -3.63 17.72 9.29
CA ALA A 233 -4.70 16.74 9.34
C ALA A 233 -5.46 16.67 8.00
N ILE A 234 -5.82 17.83 7.44
CA ILE A 234 -6.50 17.95 6.15
C ILE A 234 -5.62 17.39 5.03
N ALA A 235 -4.33 17.75 4.98
CA ALA A 235 -3.40 17.28 3.97
C ALA A 235 -3.15 15.76 4.00
N ARG A 236 -3.26 15.14 5.20
CA ARG A 236 -3.13 13.69 5.36
C ARG A 236 -4.43 12.94 5.12
N PHE A 237 -5.56 13.61 5.31
CA PHE A 237 -6.84 13.00 5.00
C PHE A 237 -6.91 12.80 3.49
N PRO A 238 -7.25 11.60 3.00
CA PRO A 238 -7.09 11.28 1.59
C PRO A 238 -7.82 12.28 0.69
N GLY A 239 -7.06 13.15 0.06
CA GLY A 239 -7.54 14.10 -0.94
C GLY A 239 -7.73 13.45 -2.32
N GLU A 240 -8.20 14.21 -3.30
CA GLU A 240 -8.43 13.77 -4.70
C GLU A 240 -7.22 13.08 -5.33
N GLN A 241 -6.00 13.42 -4.89
CA GLN A 241 -4.74 12.87 -5.37
C GLN A 241 -4.61 11.35 -5.20
N TRP A 242 -5.36 10.75 -4.26
CA TRP A 242 -5.33 9.31 -3.98
C TRP A 242 -6.42 8.52 -4.71
N GLY A 243 -7.21 9.19 -5.57
CA GLY A 243 -8.24 8.61 -6.45
C GLY A 243 -9.27 7.71 -5.77
N TRP A 244 -8.80 6.79 -4.93
CA TRP A 244 -9.63 5.83 -4.19
C TRP A 244 -10.17 6.39 -2.87
N TRP A 245 -9.56 7.44 -2.32
CA TRP A 245 -9.75 7.88 -0.94
C TRP A 245 -10.12 9.35 -0.83
N SER A 246 -10.31 10.06 -1.96
CA SER A 246 -10.55 11.50 -1.92
C SER A 246 -11.81 11.86 -1.13
N LEU A 247 -11.68 12.86 -0.26
CA LEU A 247 -12.83 13.65 0.16
C LEU A 247 -13.40 14.30 -1.11
N GLY A 248 -14.70 14.20 -1.34
CA GLY A 248 -15.33 15.09 -2.32
C GLY A 248 -15.07 16.56 -1.94
N PRO A 249 -15.13 17.50 -2.89
CA PRO A 249 -14.83 18.92 -2.66
C PRO A 249 -15.65 19.53 -1.50
N ASP A 250 -16.81 18.98 -1.20
CA ASP A 250 -17.71 19.47 -0.13
C ASP A 250 -17.32 18.98 1.27
N LEU A 251 -16.39 18.01 1.38
CA LEU A 251 -16.05 17.42 2.68
C LEU A 251 -14.86 18.11 3.38
N GLU A 252 -13.99 18.80 2.66
CA GLU A 252 -12.88 19.54 3.28
C GLU A 252 -13.37 20.63 4.24
N PRO A 253 -14.33 21.50 3.89
CA PRO A 253 -14.90 22.48 4.83
C PRO A 253 -15.51 21.84 6.07
N ARG A 254 -16.20 20.70 5.92
CA ARG A 254 -16.75 19.93 7.03
C ARG A 254 -15.66 19.35 7.93
N LEU A 255 -14.62 18.76 7.34
CA LEU A 255 -13.48 18.25 8.09
C LEU A 255 -12.79 19.38 8.87
N ARG A 256 -12.54 20.52 8.24
CA ARG A 256 -11.96 21.71 8.91
C ARG A 256 -12.79 22.14 10.08
N SER A 257 -14.10 22.30 9.92
CA SER A 257 -15.02 22.68 11.01
C SER A 257 -14.97 21.66 12.18
N ILE A 258 -14.91 20.38 11.90
CA ILE A 258 -14.76 19.33 12.92
C ILE A 258 -13.43 19.48 13.67
N LEU A 259 -12.32 19.66 12.95
CA LEU A 259 -11.00 19.83 13.53
C LEU A 259 -10.89 21.09 14.39
N GLU A 260 -11.54 22.19 14.00
CA GLU A 260 -11.58 23.44 14.73
C GLU A 260 -12.42 23.34 16.01
N THR A 261 -13.63 22.76 15.92
CA THR A 261 -14.57 22.68 17.03
C THR A 261 -14.20 21.61 18.07
N ARG A 262 -13.56 20.52 17.64
CA ARG A 262 -13.16 19.40 18.50
C ARG A 262 -11.65 19.29 18.68
N PHE A 263 -10.93 20.38 18.54
CA PHE A 263 -9.47 20.40 18.53
C PHE A 263 -8.86 19.72 19.76
N ASP A 264 -9.30 20.07 20.96
CA ASP A 264 -8.75 19.56 22.22
C ASP A 264 -9.05 18.07 22.48
N GLU A 265 -10.06 17.53 21.80
CA GLU A 265 -10.33 16.10 21.80
C GLU A 265 -9.41 15.34 20.84
N LEU A 266 -9.13 15.96 19.68
CA LEU A 266 -8.42 15.34 18.55
C LEU A 266 -6.90 15.51 18.62
N PHE A 267 -6.42 16.48 19.40
CA PHE A 267 -4.99 16.77 19.54
C PHE A 267 -4.57 16.84 21.01
N THR A 268 -3.31 16.51 21.26
CA THR A 268 -2.66 16.69 22.56
C THR A 268 -1.54 17.72 22.41
N ALA A 269 -1.51 18.70 23.30
CA ALA A 269 -0.38 19.61 23.43
C ALA A 269 0.83 18.85 24.02
N GLY A 270 1.99 19.02 23.40
CA GLY A 270 3.28 18.53 23.86
C GLY A 270 4.32 19.66 23.84
N PRO A 271 5.54 19.42 24.30
CA PRO A 271 6.59 20.44 24.38
C PRO A 271 7.00 20.99 23.01
N GLU A 272 6.86 20.21 21.95
CA GLU A 272 7.23 20.59 20.58
C GLU A 272 6.02 20.97 19.71
N GLY A 273 4.81 20.98 20.26
CA GLY A 273 3.58 21.30 19.53
C GLY A 273 2.45 20.30 19.75
N PHE A 274 1.54 20.21 18.79
CA PHE A 274 0.34 19.40 18.88
C PHE A 274 0.53 18.05 18.17
N ILE A 275 0.14 16.97 18.86
CA ILE A 275 0.19 15.59 18.35
C ILE A 275 -1.24 15.08 18.17
N PRO A 276 -1.60 14.49 16.99
CA PRO A 276 -2.92 13.93 16.77
C PRO A 276 -3.19 12.69 17.63
N ARG A 277 -4.35 12.62 18.27
CA ARG A 277 -4.85 11.46 19.03
C ARG A 277 -5.64 10.46 18.17
N TYR A 278 -6.14 10.93 17.04
CA TYR A 278 -7.02 10.16 16.16
C TYR A 278 -6.25 9.20 15.21
N ILE A 279 -4.94 9.30 15.15
CA ILE A 279 -4.12 8.42 14.31
C ILE A 279 -3.86 7.11 15.04
N THR A 280 -4.20 6.00 14.41
CA THR A 280 -3.83 4.69 14.90
C THR A 280 -2.40 4.38 14.44
N PRO A 281 -1.44 4.23 15.35
CA PRO A 281 -0.08 3.84 14.98
C PRO A 281 -0.05 2.47 14.32
N GLY A 282 0.82 2.30 13.34
CA GLY A 282 1.01 1.03 12.66
C GLY A 282 2.46 0.84 12.21
N HIS A 283 2.78 -0.38 11.84
CA HIS A 283 4.06 -0.77 11.24
C HIS A 283 3.82 -1.42 9.89
N GLU A 284 4.83 -1.40 9.03
CA GLU A 284 4.86 -2.32 7.89
C GLU A 284 5.15 -3.73 8.40
N ILE A 285 4.44 -4.69 7.84
CA ILE A 285 4.60 -6.12 8.08
C ILE A 285 5.16 -6.73 6.80
N LEU A 286 6.32 -7.34 6.90
CA LEU A 286 6.89 -8.16 5.84
C LEU A 286 6.39 -9.60 6.03
N ILE A 287 5.78 -10.14 4.98
CA ILE A 287 5.35 -11.54 4.86
C ILE A 287 6.21 -12.15 3.76
N THR A 288 6.97 -13.20 4.06
CA THR A 288 7.92 -13.75 3.11
C THR A 288 8.03 -15.26 3.21
N TRP A 289 8.24 -15.92 2.08
CA TRP A 289 8.48 -17.37 2.03
C TRP A 289 9.31 -17.75 0.80
N GLN A 290 9.81 -18.96 0.81
CA GLN A 290 10.41 -19.61 -0.36
C GLN A 290 9.31 -20.42 -1.03
N PRO A 291 8.99 -20.16 -2.30
CA PRO A 291 8.05 -20.99 -3.04
C PRO A 291 8.47 -22.44 -3.03
N THR A 292 7.52 -23.31 -2.74
CA THR A 292 7.78 -24.76 -2.90
C THR A 292 7.86 -25.05 -4.38
N SER A 293 9.04 -25.43 -4.86
CA SER A 293 9.19 -25.91 -6.23
C SER A 293 8.16 -27.03 -6.44
N ASN A 294 7.16 -26.79 -7.28
CA ASN A 294 6.34 -27.88 -7.78
C ASN A 294 7.26 -28.77 -8.61
N VAL A 295 7.69 -29.88 -7.99
CA VAL A 295 8.36 -30.99 -8.66
C VAL A 295 7.39 -31.64 -9.64
#